data_a782e3654fa4012ef80bd453a84bd940
#
_entry.id   a782e3654fa4012ef80bd453a84bd940
#
_cell.length_a   1.000
_cell.length_b   1.000
_cell.length_c   1.000
_cell.angle_alpha   90.00
_cell.angle_beta   90.00
_cell.angle_gamma   90.00
#
_symmetry.space_group_name_H-M   'P 1'
#
loop_
_entity.id
_entity.type
_entity.pdbx_description
1 polymer ?
#
loop_
_entity_poly.entity_id
_entity_poly.type
_entity_poly.pdbx_seq_one_letter_code
_entity_poly.pdbx_strand_id
1 'polypeptide(L)' 'MELGHAYSVLVVSASAKFNESVRGLLPERFYWPVTVLTDAAGARRELLENSCDLVVINTPLPDEFGTRLAQDI' A
#
# COMPACT_ATOMS: atom_id res chain seq x y z
N MET A 1 -7.41 22.92 -11.98
CA MET A 1 -6.64 21.79 -11.44
C MET A 1 -6.18 22.08 -10.02
N GLU A 2 -6.34 21.16 -9.17
CA GLU A 2 -5.93 21.34 -7.80
C GLU A 2 -4.44 21.00 -7.61
N LEU A 3 -3.69 22.01 -7.23
CA LEU A 3 -2.27 21.85 -6.98
C LEU A 3 -2.07 21.36 -5.55
N GLY A 4 -1.21 20.43 -5.36
CA GLY A 4 -0.89 19.92 -4.04
C GLY A 4 -1.74 18.76 -3.57
N HIS A 5 -2.73 18.34 -4.35
CA HIS A 5 -3.46 17.13 -4.01
C HIS A 5 -2.58 15.92 -4.24
N ALA A 6 -2.46 15.08 -3.24
CA ALA A 6 -1.68 13.85 -3.32
C ALA A 6 -2.60 12.66 -3.11
N TYR A 7 -2.27 11.56 -3.78
CA TYR A 7 -3.01 10.31 -3.63
C TYR A 7 -2.42 9.49 -2.49
N SER A 8 -3.26 9.03 -1.59
CA SER A 8 -2.82 8.16 -0.52
C SER A 8 -2.57 6.75 -1.05
N VAL A 9 -1.48 6.13 -0.62
CA VAL A 9 -1.06 4.81 -1.11
C VAL A 9 -0.84 3.87 0.05
N LEU A 10 -1.38 2.67 -0.06
CA LEU A 10 -1.08 1.57 0.85
C LEU A 10 -0.26 0.54 0.09
N VAL A 11 0.93 0.24 0.57
CA VAL A 11 1.78 -0.80 0.01
C VAL A 11 1.78 -1.98 0.97
N VAL A 12 1.38 -3.15 0.48
CA VAL A 12 1.35 -4.38 1.27
C VAL A 12 2.40 -5.33 0.73
N SER A 13 3.50 -5.47 1.43
CA SER A 13 4.63 -6.26 0.95
C SER A 13 5.56 -6.62 2.09
N ALA A 14 5.95 -7.89 2.17
CA ALA A 14 6.93 -8.36 3.14
C ALA A 14 8.36 -8.24 2.63
N SER A 15 8.56 -7.85 1.39
CA SER A 15 9.89 -7.73 0.80
C SER A 15 10.49 -6.35 1.07
N ALA A 16 11.53 -6.28 1.88
CA ALA A 16 12.22 -5.02 2.18
C ALA A 16 12.78 -4.39 0.90
N LYS A 17 13.30 -5.19 0.00
CA LYS A 17 13.86 -4.71 -1.25
C LYS A 17 12.80 -4.08 -2.15
N PHE A 18 11.65 -4.74 -2.27
CA PHE A 18 10.53 -4.21 -3.04
C PHE A 18 10.04 -2.89 -2.43
N ASN A 19 9.88 -2.86 -1.10
CA ASN A 19 9.38 -1.68 -0.40
C ASN A 19 10.29 -0.48 -0.58
N GLU A 20 11.60 -0.72 -0.56
CA GLU A 20 12.59 0.33 -0.78
C GLU A 20 12.49 0.87 -2.20
N SER A 21 12.34 -0.02 -3.19
CA SER A 21 12.21 0.37 -4.60
C SER A 21 10.93 1.17 -4.84
N VAL A 22 9.83 0.76 -4.24
CA VAL A 22 8.54 1.43 -4.40
C VAL A 22 8.58 2.86 -3.90
N ARG A 23 9.25 3.09 -2.77
CA ARG A 23 9.36 4.45 -2.23
C ARG A 23 10.04 5.40 -3.21
N GLY A 24 11.02 4.91 -3.96
CA GLY A 24 11.68 5.70 -4.99
C GLY A 24 10.81 5.97 -6.21
N LEU A 25 9.77 5.14 -6.43
CA LEU A 25 8.88 5.29 -7.58
C LEU A 25 7.65 6.15 -7.28
N LEU A 26 7.42 6.51 -6.01
CA LEU A 26 6.24 7.25 -5.59
C LEU A 26 6.63 8.59 -4.99
N PRO A 27 6.83 9.63 -5.83
CA PRO A 27 7.22 10.96 -5.33
C PRO A 27 6.18 11.53 -4.38
N GLU A 28 6.62 12.10 -3.26
CA GLU A 28 5.72 12.64 -2.23
C GLU A 28 4.77 13.70 -2.75
N ARG A 29 5.18 14.45 -3.73
CA ARG A 29 4.33 15.52 -4.27
C ARG A 29 3.08 14.99 -4.97
N PHE A 30 3.08 13.71 -5.37
CA PHE A 30 1.94 13.06 -6.01
C PHE A 30 1.32 11.99 -5.15
N TYR A 31 2.10 11.41 -4.23
CA TYR A 31 1.67 10.26 -3.42
C TYR A 31 2.02 10.51 -1.96
N TRP A 32 0.99 10.79 -1.18
CA TRP A 32 1.17 11.07 0.25
C TRP A 32 -0.14 10.90 1.00
N PRO A 33 -0.18 10.20 2.12
CA PRO A 33 0.95 9.43 2.66
C PRO A 33 1.13 8.09 1.93
N VAL A 34 2.32 7.53 2.02
CA VAL A 34 2.61 6.19 1.56
C VAL A 34 2.83 5.33 2.79
N THR A 35 1.92 4.41 3.03
CA THR A 35 1.96 3.52 4.19
C THR A 35 2.37 2.14 3.74
N VAL A 36 3.37 1.56 4.40
CA VAL A 36 3.85 0.22 4.06
C VAL A 36 3.52 -0.73 5.20
N LEU A 37 2.79 -1.79 4.88
CA LEU A 37 2.45 -2.85 5.82
C LEU A 37 2.96 -4.18 5.28
N THR A 38 3.30 -5.08 6.17
CA THR A 38 4.02 -6.30 5.80
C THR A 38 3.17 -7.56 5.81
N ASP A 39 1.89 -7.45 6.19
CA ASP A 39 0.98 -8.59 6.18
C ASP A 39 -0.44 -8.16 5.82
N ALA A 40 -1.27 -9.14 5.51
CA ALA A 40 -2.64 -8.89 5.08
C ALA A 40 -3.52 -8.41 6.23
N ALA A 41 -3.28 -8.92 7.44
CA ALA A 41 -4.08 -8.53 8.61
C ALA A 41 -3.91 -7.03 8.90
N GLY A 42 -2.68 -6.53 8.85
CA GLY A 42 -2.40 -5.11 9.03
C GLY A 42 -3.05 -4.27 7.95
N ALA A 43 -3.00 -4.75 6.70
CA ALA A 43 -3.60 -4.05 5.57
C ALA A 43 -5.12 -3.93 5.73
N ARG A 44 -5.79 -5.00 6.15
CA ARG A 44 -7.24 -4.97 6.36
C ARG A 44 -7.63 -4.01 7.46
N ARG A 45 -6.85 -3.96 8.52
CA ARG A 45 -7.08 -3.02 9.62
C ARG A 45 -6.93 -1.58 9.15
N GLU A 46 -5.88 -1.33 8.39
CA GLU A 46 -5.63 0.00 7.85
C GLU A 46 -6.78 0.46 6.96
N LEU A 47 -7.30 -0.42 6.11
CA LEU A 47 -8.37 -0.10 5.18
C LEU A 47 -9.71 0.12 5.88
N LEU A 48 -9.90 -0.46 7.08
CA LEU A 48 -11.09 -0.22 7.89
C LEU A 48 -11.04 1.15 8.56
N GLU A 49 -9.86 1.63 8.89
CA GLU A 49 -9.69 2.90 9.60
C GLU A 49 -9.51 4.08 8.65
N ASN A 50 -8.86 3.85 7.52
CA ASN A 50 -8.52 4.90 6.58
C ASN A 50 -8.78 4.43 5.15
N SER A 51 -9.21 5.34 4.30
CA SER A 51 -9.34 5.02 2.89
C SER A 51 -8.05 5.35 2.15
N CYS A 52 -7.76 4.58 1.11
CA CYS A 52 -6.60 4.79 0.26
C CYS A 52 -7.02 4.92 -1.18
N ASP A 53 -6.32 5.76 -1.93
CA ASP A 53 -6.60 5.94 -3.36
C ASP A 53 -6.00 4.82 -4.19
N LEU A 54 -4.88 4.25 -3.72
CA LEU A 54 -4.16 3.21 -4.43
C LEU A 54 -3.65 2.16 -3.44
N VAL A 55 -3.83 0.90 -3.78
CA VAL A 55 -3.30 -0.22 -2.98
C VAL A 55 -2.39 -1.04 -3.86
N VAL A 56 -1.14 -1.22 -3.44
CA VAL A 56 -0.14 -2.01 -4.15
C VAL A 56 0.17 -3.24 -3.31
N ILE A 57 -0.06 -4.41 -3.87
CA ILE A 57 0.14 -5.67 -3.15
C ILE A 57 1.23 -6.50 -3.83
N ASN A 58 2.25 -6.84 -3.09
CA ASN A 58 3.32 -7.72 -3.55
C ASN A 58 3.17 -9.07 -2.85
N THR A 59 2.96 -10.11 -3.62
CA THR A 59 2.70 -11.47 -3.10
C THR A 59 3.94 -12.35 -3.21
N PRO A 60 4.04 -13.38 -2.37
CA PRO A 60 3.11 -13.79 -1.31
C PRO A 60 3.30 -12.98 -0.04
N LEU A 61 2.26 -12.92 0.79
CA LEU A 61 2.32 -12.31 2.11
C LEU A 61 2.53 -13.40 3.16
N PRO A 62 3.07 -13.06 4.34
CA PRO A 62 3.38 -14.08 5.35
C PRO A 62 2.14 -14.76 5.93
N ASP A 63 1.00 -14.09 5.95
CA ASP A 63 -0.22 -14.63 6.53
C ASP A 63 -1.24 -15.11 5.49
N GLU A 64 -1.14 -14.66 4.24
CA GLU A 64 -1.99 -15.17 3.16
C GLU A 64 -1.46 -14.71 1.80
N PHE A 65 -2.05 -15.26 0.73
CA PHE A 65 -1.72 -14.80 -0.61
C PHE A 65 -2.39 -13.45 -0.88
N GLY A 66 -1.66 -12.55 -1.51
CA GLY A 66 -2.17 -11.20 -1.82
C GLY A 66 -3.39 -11.20 -2.73
N THR A 67 -3.60 -12.25 -3.53
CA THR A 67 -4.79 -12.37 -4.37
C THR A 67 -6.06 -12.40 -3.52
N ARG A 68 -6.02 -13.04 -2.36
CA ARG A 68 -7.17 -13.08 -1.45
C ARG A 68 -7.44 -11.70 -0.86
N LEU A 69 -6.39 -11.01 -0.44
CA LEU A 69 -6.52 -9.66 0.07
C LEU A 69 -7.12 -8.74 -0.99
N ALA A 70 -6.65 -8.84 -2.23
CA ALA A 70 -7.15 -8.02 -3.32
C ALA A 70 -8.63 -8.26 -3.58
N GLN A 71 -9.11 -9.50 -3.43
CA GLN A 71 -10.51 -9.83 -3.61
C GLN A 71 -11.38 -9.22 -2.51
N ASP A 72 -10.83 -9.04 -1.32
CA ASP A 72 -11.58 -8.50 -0.18
C ASP A 72 -11.62 -6.98 -0.16
N ILE A 73 -10.78 -6.35 -0.94
CA ILE A 73 -10.76 -4.90 -1.09
C ILE A 73 -11.72 -4.49 -2.21
#